data_47db1f774d2493e5e51d920bb12c1d96
#
_entry.id   47db1f774d2493e5e51d920bb12c1d96
#
_cell.length_a   1.000
_cell.length_b   1.000
_cell.length_c   1.000
_cell.angle_alpha   90.00
_cell.angle_beta   90.00
_cell.angle_gamma   90.00
#
_symmetry.space_group_name_H-M   'P 1'
#
loop_
_entity.id
_entity.type
_entity.pdbx_description
1 polymer ?
#
loop_
_entity_poly.entity_id
_entity_poly.type
_entity_poly.pdbx_seq_one_letter_code
_entity_poly.pdbx_strand_id
1 'polypeptide(L)'
;YSSINISQFPDRLYLYKYENGEPLSDFRIDNSVNDYTRNRNKFIYGGILELDDANRPYRYKFKITDHLNRLITKDSANVRLGLVPLHGLNFVNTRRAEAANQKMINYPITAVLNPRGVILHGSESQNHPNGGLKLEIFYTEY
;
A
#
# COMPACT_ATOMS: atom_id res chain seq x y z
N TYR A 1 -30.17 0.88 8.14
CA TYR A 1 -28.74 0.48 8.16
C TYR A 1 -28.37 0.04 6.75
N SER A 2 -27.66 0.88 6.00
CA SER A 2 -27.08 0.45 4.74
C SER A 2 -25.95 -0.53 5.06
N SER A 3 -26.09 -1.77 4.62
CA SER A 3 -25.00 -2.75 4.66
C SER A 3 -23.84 -2.21 3.85
N ILE A 4 -22.66 -2.07 4.46
CA ILE A 4 -21.44 -1.67 3.76
C ILE A 4 -21.13 -2.75 2.72
N ASN A 5 -21.15 -2.37 1.44
CA ASN A 5 -20.82 -3.30 0.37
C ASN A 5 -19.31 -3.40 0.27
N ILE A 6 -18.72 -4.47 0.81
CA ILE A 6 -17.28 -4.73 0.79
C ILE A 6 -16.71 -4.71 -0.65
N SER A 7 -17.52 -5.08 -1.64
CA SER A 7 -17.09 -5.11 -3.04
C SER A 7 -16.74 -3.72 -3.62
N GLN A 8 -17.11 -2.65 -2.95
CA GLN A 8 -16.76 -1.28 -3.35
C GLN A 8 -15.33 -0.89 -2.96
N PHE A 9 -14.74 -1.60 -1.99
CA PHE A 9 -13.38 -1.34 -1.53
C PHE A 9 -12.36 -2.06 -2.41
N PRO A 10 -11.17 -1.47 -2.64
CA PRO A 10 -10.06 -2.22 -3.22
C PRO A 10 -9.70 -3.41 -2.34
N ASP A 11 -9.57 -4.59 -2.92
CA ASP A 11 -9.13 -5.78 -2.17
C ASP A 11 -7.72 -5.60 -1.63
N ARG A 12 -6.93 -4.76 -2.27
CA ARG A 12 -5.54 -4.50 -1.92
C ARG A 12 -5.09 -3.12 -2.35
N LEU A 13 -4.24 -2.51 -1.55
CA LEU A 13 -3.48 -1.31 -1.90
C LEU A 13 -2.02 -1.67 -2.20
N TYR A 14 -1.35 -0.77 -2.92
CA TYR A 14 0.04 -0.88 -3.31
C TYR A 14 0.81 0.37 -2.91
N LEU A 15 1.89 0.18 -2.16
CA LEU A 15 2.79 1.22 -1.68
C LEU A 15 4.08 1.17 -2.51
N TYR A 16 4.51 2.31 -3.06
CA TYR A 16 5.63 2.41 -3.99
C TYR A 16 6.42 3.69 -3.80
N LYS A 17 7.63 3.76 -4.37
CA LYS A 17 8.44 4.98 -4.40
C LYS A 17 7.87 5.95 -5.44
N TYR A 18 7.39 7.10 -4.98
CA TYR A 18 6.64 8.03 -5.81
C TYR A 18 7.45 8.59 -6.99
N GLU A 19 8.73 8.91 -6.78
CA GLU A 19 9.57 9.59 -7.76
C GLU A 19 9.82 8.75 -9.02
N ASN A 20 10.00 7.46 -8.87
CA ASN A 20 10.34 6.55 -9.98
C ASN A 20 9.32 5.44 -10.24
N GLY A 21 8.27 5.35 -9.40
CA GLY A 21 7.23 4.34 -9.51
C GLY A 21 7.67 2.92 -9.10
N GLU A 22 8.85 2.76 -8.53
CA GLU A 22 9.39 1.45 -8.17
C GLU A 22 8.74 0.86 -6.92
N PRO A 23 8.59 -0.48 -6.86
CA PRO A 23 8.20 -1.18 -5.64
C PRO A 23 9.20 -0.94 -4.51
N LEU A 24 8.72 -1.01 -3.27
CA LEU A 24 9.60 -1.12 -2.11
C LEU A 24 10.37 -2.46 -2.13
N SER A 25 11.53 -2.48 -1.47
CA SER A 25 12.31 -3.72 -1.31
C SER A 25 11.51 -4.84 -0.65
N ASP A 26 10.72 -4.52 0.37
CA ASP A 26 9.84 -5.48 1.05
C ASP A 26 8.87 -6.19 0.08
N PHE A 27 8.32 -5.47 -0.90
CA PHE A 27 7.50 -6.08 -1.95
C PHE A 27 8.31 -7.01 -2.86
N ARG A 28 9.55 -6.63 -3.21
CA ARG A 28 10.40 -7.41 -4.12
C ARG A 28 10.86 -8.73 -3.48
N ILE A 29 11.25 -8.69 -2.21
CA ILE A 29 11.80 -9.86 -1.49
C ILE A 29 10.72 -10.83 -1.00
N ASP A 30 9.47 -10.38 -0.87
CA ASP A 30 8.38 -11.23 -0.40
C ASP A 30 7.98 -12.24 -1.49
N ASN A 31 8.26 -13.52 -1.23
CA ASN A 31 7.88 -14.65 -2.08
C ASN A 31 6.76 -15.50 -1.48
N SER A 32 6.07 -14.98 -0.47
CA SER A 32 4.95 -15.69 0.14
C SER A 32 3.81 -15.95 -0.86
N VAL A 33 3.27 -17.16 -0.83
CA VAL A 33 2.26 -17.65 -1.77
C VAL A 33 0.97 -17.95 -1.00
N ASN A 34 -0.15 -17.58 -1.60
CA ASN A 34 -1.47 -17.95 -1.10
C ASN A 34 -2.06 -19.03 -2.01
N ASP A 35 -2.41 -20.17 -1.41
CA ASP A 35 -2.91 -21.35 -2.15
C ASP A 35 -4.30 -21.14 -2.74
N TYR A 36 -5.07 -20.18 -2.24
CA TYR A 36 -6.44 -19.93 -2.68
C TYR A 36 -6.56 -18.91 -3.80
N THR A 37 -5.72 -17.89 -3.79
CA THR A 37 -5.77 -16.83 -4.80
C THR A 37 -4.43 -16.13 -4.98
N ARG A 38 -3.99 -16.01 -6.24
CA ARG A 38 -2.73 -15.37 -6.60
C ARG A 38 -2.66 -13.90 -6.20
N ASN A 39 -3.79 -13.19 -6.18
CA ASN A 39 -3.81 -11.78 -5.77
C ASN A 39 -3.49 -11.58 -4.28
N ARG A 40 -3.51 -12.66 -3.49
CA ARG A 40 -3.10 -12.65 -2.08
C ARG A 40 -1.67 -13.15 -1.86
N ASN A 41 -0.91 -13.44 -2.90
CA ASN A 41 0.53 -13.66 -2.79
C ASN A 41 1.22 -12.41 -2.21
N LYS A 42 2.44 -12.53 -1.74
CA LYS A 42 3.14 -11.45 -1.02
C LYS A 42 2.33 -10.94 0.18
N PHE A 43 1.75 -11.86 0.93
CA PHE A 43 0.89 -11.51 2.06
C PHE A 43 1.68 -11.05 3.29
N ILE A 44 3.00 -11.32 3.35
CA ILE A 44 3.89 -10.80 4.40
C ILE A 44 4.07 -9.28 4.21
N TYR A 45 4.33 -8.83 2.99
CA TYR A 45 4.33 -7.41 2.64
C TYR A 45 2.95 -6.78 2.93
N GLY A 46 1.88 -7.45 2.56
CA GLY A 46 0.53 -7.07 2.92
C GLY A 46 -0.15 -6.11 1.93
N GLY A 47 -0.74 -5.05 2.46
CA GLY A 47 -1.61 -4.14 1.72
C GLY A 47 -3.00 -4.71 1.43
N ILE A 48 -3.33 -5.89 1.94
CA ILE A 48 -4.60 -6.58 1.74
C ILE A 48 -5.64 -5.99 2.71
N LEU A 49 -6.87 -5.82 2.22
CA LEU A 49 -7.97 -5.36 3.05
C LEU A 49 -8.22 -6.33 4.20
N GLU A 50 -8.10 -5.83 5.41
CA GLU A 50 -8.48 -6.55 6.63
C GLU A 50 -9.88 -6.13 7.07
N LEU A 51 -10.65 -7.09 7.54
CA LEU A 51 -11.99 -6.87 8.08
C LEU A 51 -11.95 -6.95 9.60
N ASP A 52 -12.86 -6.25 10.26
CA ASP A 52 -13.09 -6.39 11.70
C ASP A 52 -13.95 -7.64 12.04
N ASP A 53 -14.17 -7.89 13.31
CA ASP A 53 -14.95 -9.04 13.80
C ASP A 53 -16.42 -9.04 13.30
N ALA A 54 -16.92 -7.89 12.84
CA ALA A 54 -18.23 -7.73 12.24
C ALA A 54 -18.20 -7.79 10.70
N ASN A 55 -17.10 -8.26 10.10
CA ASN A 55 -16.89 -8.33 8.66
C ASN A 55 -16.98 -6.96 7.95
N ARG A 56 -16.58 -5.88 8.62
CA ARG A 56 -16.53 -4.55 8.03
C ARG A 56 -15.10 -4.20 7.61
N PRO A 57 -14.90 -3.46 6.50
CA PRO A 57 -13.61 -2.94 6.12
C PRO A 57 -12.98 -2.17 7.27
N TYR A 58 -11.77 -2.59 7.66
CA TYR A 58 -11.12 -2.05 8.85
C TYR A 58 -9.82 -1.33 8.53
N ARG A 59 -8.88 -1.99 7.84
CA ARG A 59 -7.59 -1.39 7.53
C ARG A 59 -6.86 -2.09 6.38
N TYR A 60 -5.81 -1.41 5.90
CA TYR A 60 -4.75 -1.98 5.08
C TYR A 60 -3.43 -1.88 5.86
N LYS A 61 -2.69 -2.97 5.97
CA LYS A 61 -1.44 -3.03 6.73
C LYS A 61 -0.30 -3.45 5.82
N PHE A 62 0.82 -2.72 5.89
CA PHE A 62 2.04 -3.02 5.16
C PHE A 62 3.19 -3.33 6.12
N LYS A 63 4.01 -4.32 5.79
CA LYS A 63 5.29 -4.57 6.44
C LYS A 63 6.39 -3.94 5.58
N ILE A 64 7.07 -2.94 6.12
CA ILE A 64 8.11 -2.18 5.43
C ILE A 64 9.46 -2.23 6.19
N THR A 65 9.74 -3.36 6.80
CA THR A 65 10.92 -3.56 7.66
C THR A 65 12.23 -3.37 6.90
N ASP A 66 12.35 -3.96 5.69
CA ASP A 66 13.58 -3.84 4.89
C ASP A 66 13.78 -2.40 4.39
N HIS A 67 12.70 -1.75 3.98
CA HIS A 67 12.75 -0.33 3.59
C HIS A 67 13.23 0.55 4.74
N LEU A 68 12.68 0.38 5.96
CA LEU A 68 13.12 1.13 7.13
C LEU A 68 14.57 0.84 7.51
N ASN A 69 14.98 -0.42 7.49
CA ASN A 69 16.37 -0.79 7.77
C ASN A 69 17.34 -0.10 6.81
N ARG A 70 17.03 -0.05 5.53
CA ARG A 70 17.84 0.65 4.51
C ARG A 70 17.92 2.17 4.77
N LEU A 71 16.86 2.78 5.25
CA LEU A 71 16.88 4.19 5.63
C LEU A 71 17.79 4.43 6.86
N ILE A 72 17.72 3.55 7.86
CA ILE A 72 18.51 3.65 9.10
C ILE A 72 20.00 3.44 8.79
N THR A 73 20.35 2.45 7.98
CA THR A 73 21.72 2.14 7.58
C THR A 73 22.27 3.09 6.53
N LYS A 74 21.46 4.02 6.05
CA LYS A 74 21.78 4.98 4.98
C LYS A 74 22.10 4.33 3.62
N ASP A 75 21.66 3.09 3.43
CA ASP A 75 21.76 2.39 2.13
C ASP A 75 20.73 2.88 1.12
N SER A 76 19.78 3.71 1.56
CA SER A 76 18.73 4.28 0.72
C SER A 76 18.37 5.68 1.18
N ALA A 77 18.02 6.55 0.24
CA ALA A 77 17.49 7.87 0.56
C ALA A 77 16.04 7.78 1.02
N ASN A 78 15.65 8.66 1.94
CA ASN A 78 14.24 8.83 2.28
C ASN A 78 13.51 9.53 1.12
N VAL A 79 12.52 8.86 0.55
CA VAL A 79 11.75 9.33 -0.60
C VAL A 79 10.26 9.31 -0.27
N ARG A 80 9.50 10.13 -0.98
CA ARG A 80 8.05 10.09 -0.86
C ARG A 80 7.51 8.73 -1.31
N LEU A 81 6.51 8.24 -0.60
CA LEU A 81 5.79 7.02 -0.94
C LEU A 81 4.43 7.39 -1.55
N GLY A 82 4.07 6.66 -2.60
CA GLY A 82 2.75 6.72 -3.22
C GLY A 82 1.92 5.52 -2.80
N LEU A 83 0.62 5.70 -2.67
CA LEU A 83 -0.33 4.66 -2.32
C LEU A 83 -1.46 4.65 -3.34
N VAL A 84 -1.73 3.49 -3.94
CA VAL A 84 -2.76 3.33 -4.98
C VAL A 84 -3.49 1.99 -4.82
N PRO A 85 -4.73 1.88 -5.33
CA PRO A 85 -5.41 0.59 -5.42
C PRO A 85 -4.64 -0.38 -6.31
N LEU A 86 -4.53 -1.63 -5.88
CA LEU A 86 -3.90 -2.70 -6.65
C LEU A 86 -4.96 -3.50 -7.42
N HIS A 87 -4.85 -3.54 -8.75
CA HIS A 87 -5.69 -4.40 -9.58
C HIS A 87 -5.19 -5.85 -9.57
N GLY A 88 -3.86 -6.03 -9.62
CA GLY A 88 -3.24 -7.36 -9.55
C GLY A 88 -1.72 -7.22 -9.47
N LEU A 89 -1.06 -8.23 -8.89
CA LEU A 89 0.38 -8.21 -8.62
C LEU A 89 1.26 -8.06 -9.88
N ASN A 90 0.74 -8.46 -11.03
CA ASN A 90 1.46 -8.35 -12.31
C ASN A 90 1.36 -6.95 -12.95
N PHE A 91 0.58 -6.05 -12.38
CA PHE A 91 0.32 -4.71 -12.92
C PHE A 91 1.03 -3.58 -12.17
N VAL A 92 2.11 -3.90 -11.47
CA VAL A 92 2.94 -2.92 -10.75
C VAL A 92 3.96 -2.20 -11.65
N ASN A 93 4.06 -2.59 -12.92
CA ASN A 93 4.90 -1.89 -13.90
C ASN A 93 4.48 -0.43 -14.04
N THR A 94 5.45 0.42 -14.29
CA THR A 94 5.24 1.87 -14.41
C THR A 94 4.99 2.29 -15.86
N ARG A 95 4.23 3.38 -15.98
CA ARG A 95 4.08 4.18 -17.20
C ARG A 95 4.39 5.62 -16.90
N ARG A 96 4.71 6.38 -17.93
CA ARG A 96 4.93 7.82 -17.83
C ARG A 96 3.69 8.56 -18.30
N ALA A 97 3.33 9.60 -17.59
CA ALA A 97 2.29 10.54 -17.97
C ALA A 97 2.69 11.97 -17.61
N GLU A 98 2.11 12.91 -18.31
CA GLU A 98 2.23 14.33 -18.00
C GLU A 98 1.20 14.70 -16.94
N ALA A 99 1.66 15.22 -15.81
CA ALA A 99 0.79 15.77 -14.78
C ALA A 99 0.28 17.17 -15.16
N ALA A 100 -0.74 17.66 -14.46
CA ALA A 100 -1.38 18.97 -14.74
C ALA A 100 -0.40 20.17 -14.74
N ASN A 101 0.76 20.03 -14.10
CA ASN A 101 1.83 21.04 -14.08
C ASN A 101 2.89 20.83 -15.17
N GLN A 102 2.59 20.07 -16.22
CA GLN A 102 3.50 19.68 -17.31
C GLN A 102 4.72 18.86 -16.88
N LYS A 103 4.73 18.37 -15.65
CA LYS A 103 5.79 17.50 -15.16
C LYS A 103 5.52 16.05 -15.52
N MET A 104 6.52 15.38 -16.09
CA MET A 104 6.44 13.92 -16.32
C MET A 104 6.53 13.17 -15.00
N ILE A 105 5.57 12.29 -14.76
CA ILE A 105 5.52 11.41 -13.60
C ILE A 105 5.51 9.95 -14.02
N ASN A 106 6.10 9.09 -13.20
CA ASN A 106 5.97 7.65 -13.32
C ASN A 106 4.85 7.18 -12.38
N TYR A 107 3.93 6.40 -12.88
CA TYR A 107 2.85 5.85 -12.08
C TYR A 107 2.69 4.35 -12.34
N PRO A 108 2.29 3.54 -11.35
CA PRO A 108 1.98 2.13 -11.55
C PRO A 108 0.71 2.00 -12.40
N ILE A 109 0.72 1.09 -13.38
CA ILE A 109 -0.45 0.84 -14.25
C ILE A 109 -1.67 0.43 -13.42
N THR A 110 -1.44 -0.29 -12.34
CA THR A 110 -2.49 -0.74 -11.43
C THR A 110 -3.37 0.38 -10.89
N ALA A 111 -2.84 1.61 -10.77
CA ALA A 111 -3.60 2.78 -10.33
C ALA A 111 -4.75 3.16 -11.27
N VAL A 112 -4.62 2.83 -12.55
CA VAL A 112 -5.62 3.15 -13.58
C VAL A 112 -6.56 1.99 -13.82
N LEU A 113 -6.10 0.76 -13.61
CA LEU A 113 -6.86 -0.45 -13.92
C LEU A 113 -7.90 -0.81 -12.85
N ASN A 114 -7.71 -0.37 -11.61
CA ASN A 114 -8.66 -0.67 -10.54
C ASN A 114 -9.76 0.41 -10.48
N PRO A 115 -11.03 0.05 -10.74
CA PRO A 115 -12.14 1.01 -10.70
C PRO A 115 -12.59 1.36 -9.27
N ARG A 116 -12.07 0.67 -8.27
CA ARG A 116 -12.46 0.84 -6.86
C ARG A 116 -11.58 1.89 -6.20
N GLY A 117 -12.19 2.66 -5.30
CA GLY A 117 -11.50 3.64 -4.48
C GLY A 117 -11.81 3.47 -3.00
N VAL A 118 -11.02 4.09 -2.16
CA VAL A 118 -11.23 4.13 -0.72
C VAL A 118 -10.82 5.49 -0.17
N ILE A 119 -11.55 5.97 0.82
CA ILE A 119 -11.16 7.14 1.61
C ILE A 119 -10.33 6.65 2.79
N LEU A 120 -9.11 7.17 2.91
CA LEU A 120 -8.21 6.87 4.01
C LEU A 120 -8.06 8.10 4.90
N HIS A 121 -7.94 7.87 6.19
CA HIS A 121 -7.69 8.94 7.15
C HIS A 121 -6.17 9.20 7.26
N GLY A 122 -5.79 10.47 7.27
CA GLY A 122 -4.40 10.88 7.47
C GLY A 122 -3.93 10.73 8.92
N SER A 123 -2.69 11.12 9.19
CA SER A 123 -2.07 11.02 10.52
C SER A 123 -2.72 11.91 11.59
N GLU A 124 -3.37 13.02 11.18
CA GLU A 124 -3.96 14.03 12.09
C GLU A 124 -5.48 13.95 12.16
N SER A 125 -6.06 12.77 12.10
CA SER A 125 -7.52 12.63 12.12
C SER A 125 -8.07 12.82 13.54
N GLN A 126 -8.47 14.03 13.89
CA GLN A 126 -9.09 14.35 15.19
C GLN A 126 -10.44 13.66 15.38
N ASN A 127 -11.16 13.37 14.30
CA ASN A 127 -12.48 12.75 14.34
C ASN A 127 -12.45 11.21 14.40
N HIS A 128 -11.25 10.62 14.27
CA HIS A 128 -11.06 9.18 14.27
C HIS A 128 -9.84 8.80 15.14
N PRO A 129 -9.93 8.90 16.46
CA PRO A 129 -8.79 8.71 17.36
C PRO A 129 -8.18 7.30 17.28
N ASN A 130 -8.96 6.31 16.83
CA ASN A 130 -8.50 4.94 16.62
C ASN A 130 -8.24 4.61 15.13
N GLY A 131 -8.50 5.55 14.23
CA GLY A 131 -8.27 5.44 12.80
C GLY A 131 -7.15 6.38 12.34
N GLY A 132 -6.69 6.20 11.11
CA GLY A 132 -5.69 7.04 10.50
C GLY A 132 -4.38 6.32 10.20
N LEU A 133 -3.48 7.05 9.55
CA LEU A 133 -2.17 6.53 9.20
C LEU A 133 -1.31 6.37 10.45
N LYS A 134 -0.78 5.17 10.69
CA LYS A 134 0.12 4.85 11.81
C LYS A 134 1.35 4.13 11.28
N LEU A 135 2.50 4.46 11.87
CA LEU A 135 3.73 3.69 11.72
C LEU A 135 4.06 3.05 13.07
N GLU A 136 4.12 1.73 13.11
CA GLU A 136 4.50 0.96 14.29
C GLU A 136 5.90 0.39 14.06
N ILE A 137 6.83 0.65 14.97
CA ILE A 137 8.22 0.19 14.90
C ILE A 137 8.50 -0.67 16.13
N PHE A 138 8.92 -1.91 15.90
CA PHE A 138 9.43 -2.81 16.93
C PHE A 138 10.95 -2.87 16.80
N TYR A 139 11.67 -2.59 17.87
CA TYR A 139 13.13 -2.61 17.88
C TYR A 139 13.64 -3.29 19.15
N THR A 140 14.89 -3.79 19.08
CA THR A 140 15.60 -4.36 20.21
C THR A 140 16.76 -3.45 20.57
N GLU A 141 16.87 -3.09 21.84
CA GLU A 141 18.06 -2.40 22.38
C GLU A 141 19.08 -3.46 22.78
N TYR A 142 20.36 -3.20 22.46
CA TYR A 142 21.51 -4.04 22.84
C TYR A 142 22.27 -3.40 23.98
#